data_de60f033f59bafdead162c7328d4697c
#
_entry.id   de60f033f59bafdead162c7328d4697c
#
_cell.length_a   1.000
_cell.length_b   1.000
_cell.length_c   1.000
_cell.angle_alpha   90.00
_cell.angle_beta   90.00
_cell.angle_gamma   90.00
#
_symmetry.space_group_name_H-M   'P 1'
#
loop_
_entity.id
_entity.type
_entity.pdbx_description
1 polymer ?
#
loop_
_entity_poly.entity_id
_entity_poly.type
_entity_poly.pdbx_seq_one_letter_code
_entity_poly.pdbx_strand_id
1 'polypeptide(L)'
;MINDDPKGHPMAHMRRMAAFAAIAASTALVLAACSDSGNEPTGGTTPTGDSTEPVTLTWWHNGVAGDSGENTLGDYWQKVADDYHADHPNVTIEIEQIQNEDLQRTRIPTALQSGDAPDIFQQWGGGEMAAQAEAGYLMDLSDTLSDTISTLGGAVGPWQADGKTYGLPFQFAVEGIWYRKSLFEQAGITAEPTTFDELNADVQKLKDAGITPIAVGAADKWPAAHWWYNFALQACSQDTIKNLGSFDFTDPCFLQAGDDLQAFLDTSPFQKDFMSTVAQTGATSSAGMVANGNAAMELMGQWNYFVYQGFTDGSDAANQALLDDLGWFPVPGVGGGQGDPTAALGGGDGFSCYVDAPPECADFLAYIVSDDVQRGFAETVGGLPTNPNAADAVADPINQKIAQAASNAAYVQLWLDTDLGPNVGGALNDGIVAIFGGTGTPQGVVDNMTAAAATE
;
A
#
# COMPACT_ATOMS: atom_id res chain seq x y z
N MET A 1 -14.41 65.06 1.26
CA MET A 1 -13.10 65.75 1.28
C MET A 1 -12.12 64.64 0.95
N ILE A 2 -11.83 64.47 -0.33
CA ILE A 2 -10.64 64.98 -1.02
C ILE A 2 -9.42 64.20 -0.53
N ASN A 3 -8.91 63.38 -1.28
CA ASN A 3 -7.99 63.26 -2.43
C ASN A 3 -6.86 62.34 -1.97
N ASP A 4 -6.08 61.61 -2.73
CA ASP A 4 -5.89 61.44 -4.16
C ASP A 4 -5.00 60.19 -4.35
N ASP A 5 -5.19 59.53 -5.45
CA ASP A 5 -4.38 58.61 -6.20
C ASP A 5 -3.11 59.30 -6.76
N PRO A 6 -2.31 58.66 -7.60
CA PRO A 6 -1.61 57.39 -7.67
C PRO A 6 -0.10 57.56 -8.01
N LYS A 7 0.71 56.49 -8.04
CA LYS A 7 1.87 56.43 -8.96
C LYS A 7 2.27 54.98 -9.27
N GLY A 8 2.01 54.55 -10.47
CA GLY A 8 2.61 53.42 -11.07
C GLY A 8 4.05 53.68 -11.51
N HIS A 9 4.85 52.62 -11.58
CA HIS A 9 6.06 52.57 -12.37
C HIS A 9 6.18 51.22 -13.09
N PRO A 10 6.83 51.18 -14.25
CA PRO A 10 6.57 50.26 -15.31
C PRO A 10 7.54 49.05 -15.34
N MET A 11 7.10 48.03 -16.10
CA MET A 11 7.86 46.88 -16.51
C MET A 11 9.19 47.25 -17.21
N ALA A 12 10.24 46.54 -16.87
CA ALA A 12 11.44 46.46 -17.67
C ALA A 12 11.70 45.02 -18.09
N HIS A 13 11.36 44.73 -19.34
CA HIS A 13 11.84 43.54 -20.08
C HIS A 13 13.35 43.64 -20.24
N MET A 14 14.08 42.59 -19.84
CA MET A 14 15.45 42.43 -20.27
C MET A 14 15.62 41.04 -20.90
N ARG A 15 15.50 41.05 -22.23
CA ARG A 15 16.00 39.97 -23.11
C ARG A 15 17.53 39.94 -22.97
N ARG A 16 18.11 38.79 -22.72
CA ARG A 16 19.51 38.51 -23.07
C ARG A 16 19.55 37.36 -24.06
N MET A 17 20.07 37.72 -25.19
CA MET A 17 20.33 36.88 -26.36
C MET A 17 21.55 35.99 -26.13
N ALA A 18 21.50 34.91 -26.84
CA ALA A 18 22.45 33.84 -27.03
C ALA A 18 23.88 34.30 -27.43
N ALA A 19 24.83 33.47 -27.11
CA ALA A 19 26.05 33.33 -27.88
C ALA A 19 26.39 31.85 -28.03
N PHE A 20 26.25 31.36 -29.24
CA PHE A 20 26.79 30.11 -29.75
C PHE A 20 28.32 30.22 -29.82
N ALA A 21 29.05 29.22 -29.35
CA ALA A 21 30.42 28.97 -29.74
C ALA A 21 30.55 27.49 -30.08
N ALA A 22 30.60 27.22 -31.37
CA ALA A 22 31.00 25.93 -31.91
C ALA A 22 32.50 25.80 -31.83
N ILE A 23 33.01 24.64 -31.39
CA ILE A 23 34.36 24.20 -31.65
C ILE A 23 34.29 22.81 -32.25
N ALA A 24 34.81 22.72 -33.46
CA ALA A 24 34.89 21.51 -34.27
C ALA A 24 36.21 20.77 -34.09
N ALA A 25 36.12 19.47 -34.20
CA ALA A 25 37.03 18.51 -34.82
C ALA A 25 38.42 18.26 -34.22
N SER A 26 38.67 16.98 -33.91
CA SER A 26 39.82 16.28 -34.50
C SER A 26 39.63 14.78 -34.45
N THR A 27 39.41 14.18 -35.58
CA THR A 27 39.54 12.78 -35.96
C THR A 27 40.98 12.28 -35.82
N ALA A 28 41.17 11.10 -35.22
CA ALA A 28 42.33 10.28 -35.48
C ALA A 28 41.88 8.82 -35.67
N LEU A 29 41.84 8.39 -36.93
CA LEU A 29 41.83 7.00 -37.34
C LEU A 29 43.18 6.35 -37.04
N VAL A 30 43.17 5.17 -36.43
CA VAL A 30 44.23 4.18 -36.55
C VAL A 30 43.64 2.89 -37.04
N LEU A 31 43.92 2.54 -38.28
CA LEU A 31 43.75 1.21 -38.86
C LEU A 31 44.98 0.35 -38.56
N ALA A 32 44.73 -0.87 -38.06
CA ALA A 32 45.65 -1.99 -38.21
C ALA A 32 44.86 -3.29 -38.17
N ALA A 33 44.73 -3.86 -39.19
CA ALA A 33 45.01 -5.00 -40.05
C ALA A 33 44.75 -6.36 -39.39
N CYS A 34 44.02 -7.13 -40.18
CA CYS A 34 43.61 -8.54 -40.03
C CYS A 34 44.76 -9.52 -39.82
N SER A 35 44.51 -10.57 -39.04
CA SER A 35 44.91 -11.92 -39.44
C SER A 35 43.94 -12.96 -38.90
N ASP A 36 43.52 -13.77 -39.81
CA ASP A 36 42.64 -14.92 -39.80
C ASP A 36 43.24 -16.11 -38.98
N SER A 37 42.39 -16.78 -38.20
CA SER A 37 42.32 -18.24 -38.21
C SER A 37 41.27 -18.73 -37.20
N GLY A 38 40.34 -19.54 -37.71
CA GLY A 38 39.14 -20.05 -37.04
C GLY A 38 39.36 -20.96 -35.85
N ASN A 39 38.35 -20.99 -35.00
CA ASN A 39 37.85 -22.22 -34.39
C ASN A 39 36.42 -22.06 -33.88
N GLU A 40 35.68 -23.15 -33.86
CA GLU A 40 34.25 -23.34 -33.67
C GLU A 40 33.74 -22.95 -32.27
N PRO A 41 32.37 -22.82 -32.08
CA PRO A 41 31.79 -22.25 -30.89
C PRO A 41 31.63 -23.30 -29.78
N THR A 42 32.18 -23.04 -28.64
CA THR A 42 31.87 -23.75 -27.42
C THR A 42 31.14 -22.82 -26.44
N GLY A 43 29.95 -23.26 -26.08
CA GLY A 43 29.30 -23.07 -24.79
C GLY A 43 29.09 -21.64 -24.31
N GLY A 44 27.81 -21.22 -24.28
CA GLY A 44 27.41 -20.02 -23.57
C GLY A 44 27.81 -20.11 -22.10
N THR A 45 28.66 -19.19 -21.69
CA THR A 45 28.81 -18.78 -20.30
C THR A 45 27.92 -17.56 -20.12
N THR A 46 26.88 -17.71 -19.31
CA THR A 46 26.15 -16.62 -18.69
C THR A 46 27.18 -15.68 -18.07
N PRO A 47 27.16 -14.37 -18.30
CA PRO A 47 28.01 -13.45 -17.57
C PRO A 47 27.39 -13.23 -16.19
N THR A 48 27.76 -14.02 -15.20
CA THR A 48 27.78 -13.58 -13.81
C THR A 48 29.07 -12.80 -13.65
N GLY A 49 29.07 -11.56 -14.05
CA GLY A 49 30.15 -10.62 -13.77
C GLY A 49 29.61 -9.56 -12.85
N ASP A 50 30.06 -9.55 -11.58
CA ASP A 50 29.95 -8.36 -10.75
C ASP A 50 30.44 -7.18 -11.57
N SER A 51 29.51 -6.32 -12.00
CA SER A 51 29.84 -5.03 -12.58
C SER A 51 30.60 -4.23 -11.53
N THR A 52 31.81 -3.83 -11.79
CA THR A 52 32.60 -2.97 -10.89
C THR A 52 32.32 -1.49 -11.11
N GLU A 53 31.47 -1.17 -12.07
CA GLU A 53 31.05 0.21 -12.34
C GLU A 53 30.09 0.68 -11.25
N PRO A 54 30.24 1.92 -10.75
CA PRO A 54 29.30 2.47 -9.78
C PRO A 54 27.89 2.57 -10.35
N VAL A 55 26.91 2.08 -9.61
CA VAL A 55 25.47 2.16 -9.91
C VAL A 55 24.77 2.88 -8.77
N THR A 56 23.89 3.81 -9.08
CA THR A 56 22.97 4.42 -8.11
C THR A 56 21.55 4.02 -8.48
N LEU A 57 20.83 3.45 -7.51
CA LEU A 57 19.41 3.13 -7.62
C LEU A 57 18.60 4.12 -6.79
N THR A 58 17.58 4.70 -7.38
CA THR A 58 16.62 5.55 -6.69
C THR A 58 15.44 4.71 -6.21
N TRP A 59 15.03 4.88 -4.94
CA TRP A 59 13.99 4.06 -4.33
C TRP A 59 12.93 4.91 -3.62
N TRP A 60 11.68 4.82 -4.09
CA TRP A 60 10.53 5.49 -3.48
C TRP A 60 9.67 4.52 -2.69
N HIS A 61 9.42 4.82 -1.41
CA HIS A 61 8.55 4.03 -0.56
C HIS A 61 7.74 4.88 0.44
N ASN A 62 6.71 4.25 1.04
CA ASN A 62 5.76 4.91 1.92
C ASN A 62 6.13 4.88 3.43
N GLY A 63 7.30 4.42 3.78
CA GLY A 63 7.80 4.44 5.16
C GLY A 63 8.18 5.85 5.59
N VAL A 64 7.20 6.65 6.01
CA VAL A 64 7.39 8.03 6.47
C VAL A 64 7.35 8.12 8.00
N ALA A 65 8.05 9.10 8.56
CA ALA A 65 8.05 9.34 10.00
C ALA A 65 6.64 9.71 10.51
N GLY A 66 6.29 9.20 11.67
CA GLY A 66 5.12 9.62 12.41
C GLY A 66 5.32 10.98 13.09
N ASP A 67 4.30 11.44 13.85
CA ASP A 67 4.32 12.74 14.54
C ASP A 67 5.42 12.85 15.60
N SER A 68 5.84 11.74 16.20
CA SER A 68 6.96 11.66 17.15
C SER A 68 8.32 11.86 16.50
N GLY A 69 8.41 11.75 15.17
CA GLY A 69 9.64 11.63 14.41
C GLY A 69 10.16 10.21 14.31
N GLU A 70 9.50 9.24 14.98
CA GLU A 70 9.81 7.83 14.84
C GLU A 70 9.37 7.30 13.47
N ASN A 71 10.23 6.51 12.83
CA ASN A 71 9.98 5.93 11.52
C ASN A 71 10.48 4.50 11.46
N THR A 72 9.86 3.62 12.23
CA THR A 72 10.29 2.22 12.36
C THR A 72 10.47 1.55 10.98
N LEU A 73 9.53 1.73 10.06
CA LEU A 73 9.60 1.16 8.72
C LEU A 73 10.68 1.84 7.86
N GLY A 74 10.70 3.17 7.83
CA GLY A 74 11.67 3.91 7.02
C GLY A 74 13.11 3.72 7.49
N ASP A 75 13.34 3.70 8.81
CA ASP A 75 14.65 3.43 9.40
C ASP A 75 15.12 2.00 9.11
N TYR A 76 14.16 1.05 9.11
CA TYR A 76 14.45 -0.32 8.71
C TYR A 76 14.90 -0.40 7.23
N TRP A 77 14.19 0.28 6.32
CA TRP A 77 14.58 0.30 4.91
C TRP A 77 15.90 1.01 4.67
N GLN A 78 16.19 2.08 5.42
CA GLN A 78 17.51 2.72 5.35
C GLN A 78 18.62 1.74 5.77
N LYS A 79 18.40 1.00 6.86
CA LYS A 79 19.35 -0.05 7.28
C LYS A 79 19.53 -1.13 6.22
N VAL A 80 18.45 -1.60 5.60
CA VAL A 80 18.53 -2.61 4.52
C VAL A 80 19.34 -2.10 3.32
N ALA A 81 19.17 -0.84 2.95
CA ALA A 81 19.96 -0.20 1.89
C ALA A 81 21.45 -0.08 2.25
N ASP A 82 21.73 0.31 3.50
CA ASP A 82 23.10 0.44 4.01
C ASP A 82 23.84 -0.94 4.08
N ASP A 83 23.13 -1.97 4.55
CA ASP A 83 23.65 -3.35 4.61
C ASP A 83 23.92 -3.89 3.19
N TYR A 84 23.00 -3.65 2.24
CA TYR A 84 23.21 -4.04 0.85
C TYR A 84 24.42 -3.35 0.23
N HIS A 85 24.57 -2.04 0.46
CA HIS A 85 25.74 -1.29 0.01
C HIS A 85 27.07 -1.81 0.61
N ALA A 86 27.05 -2.25 1.88
CA ALA A 86 28.24 -2.81 2.52
C ALA A 86 28.72 -4.11 1.83
N ASP A 87 27.78 -4.93 1.37
CA ASP A 87 28.07 -6.18 0.64
C ASP A 87 28.30 -5.93 -0.87
N HIS A 88 27.72 -4.84 -1.42
CA HIS A 88 27.78 -4.46 -2.84
C HIS A 88 28.28 -3.00 -2.96
N PRO A 89 29.57 -2.72 -2.70
CA PRO A 89 30.09 -1.34 -2.56
C PRO A 89 30.05 -0.51 -3.86
N ASN A 90 29.79 -1.13 -4.98
CA ASN A 90 29.54 -0.45 -6.26
C ASN A 90 28.06 0.01 -6.43
N VAL A 91 27.11 -0.45 -5.60
CA VAL A 91 25.70 -0.06 -5.66
C VAL A 91 25.37 0.88 -4.51
N THR A 92 24.80 2.03 -4.83
CA THR A 92 24.26 3.00 -3.86
C THR A 92 22.76 3.08 -4.00
N ILE A 93 22.02 3.06 -2.88
CA ILE A 93 20.55 3.18 -2.87
C ILE A 93 20.19 4.58 -2.33
N GLU A 94 19.53 5.41 -3.14
CA GLU A 94 19.03 6.72 -2.74
C GLU A 94 17.52 6.64 -2.46
N ILE A 95 17.12 6.83 -1.19
CA ILE A 95 15.75 6.67 -0.73
C ILE A 95 15.02 8.01 -0.72
N GLU A 96 13.80 8.04 -1.27
CA GLU A 96 12.82 9.10 -1.03
C GLU A 96 11.59 8.50 -0.33
N GLN A 97 11.27 9.04 0.86
CA GLN A 97 10.11 8.64 1.67
C GLN A 97 8.95 9.57 1.34
N ILE A 98 7.82 8.99 0.91
CA ILE A 98 6.66 9.75 0.43
C ILE A 98 5.40 9.22 1.09
N GLN A 99 4.54 10.10 1.55
CA GLN A 99 3.26 9.71 2.16
C GLN A 99 2.43 8.86 1.19
N ASN A 100 1.79 7.80 1.71
CA ASN A 100 1.17 6.72 0.93
C ASN A 100 0.22 7.21 -0.17
N GLU A 101 -0.71 8.11 0.18
CA GLU A 101 -1.70 8.59 -0.79
C GLU A 101 -1.06 9.44 -1.91
N ASP A 102 -0.08 10.30 -1.57
CA ASP A 102 0.67 11.07 -2.56
C ASP A 102 1.51 10.16 -3.45
N LEU A 103 2.18 9.16 -2.85
CA LEU A 103 3.01 8.20 -3.57
C LEU A 103 2.19 7.43 -4.60
N GLN A 104 1.11 6.78 -4.17
CA GLN A 104 0.31 5.89 -5.01
C GLN A 104 -0.52 6.64 -6.05
N ARG A 105 -1.16 7.75 -5.66
CA ARG A 105 -2.15 8.42 -6.52
C ARG A 105 -1.58 9.55 -7.36
N THR A 106 -0.41 10.09 -7.00
CA THR A 106 0.15 11.27 -7.67
C THR A 106 1.55 11.03 -8.20
N ARG A 107 2.51 10.66 -7.32
CA ARG A 107 3.93 10.65 -7.64
C ARG A 107 4.29 9.55 -8.63
N ILE A 108 3.95 8.29 -8.34
CA ILE A 108 4.24 7.15 -9.22
C ILE A 108 3.57 7.33 -10.58
N PRO A 109 2.24 7.56 -10.70
CA PRO A 109 1.61 7.72 -12.00
C PRO A 109 2.19 8.87 -12.84
N THR A 110 2.52 9.99 -12.19
CA THR A 110 3.12 11.15 -12.88
C THR A 110 4.53 10.84 -13.38
N ALA A 111 5.35 10.20 -12.56
CA ALA A 111 6.73 9.84 -12.90
C ALA A 111 6.79 8.80 -14.02
N LEU A 112 5.94 7.77 -13.98
CA LEU A 112 5.83 6.77 -15.05
C LEU A 112 5.42 7.40 -16.39
N GLN A 113 4.42 8.29 -16.37
CA GLN A 113 3.95 8.98 -17.58
C GLN A 113 4.97 9.95 -18.15
N SER A 114 5.79 10.59 -17.32
CA SER A 114 6.83 11.52 -17.77
C SER A 114 8.13 10.82 -18.21
N GLY A 115 8.32 9.55 -17.87
CA GLY A 115 9.56 8.81 -18.08
C GLY A 115 10.67 9.17 -17.09
N ASP A 116 10.32 9.76 -15.95
CA ASP A 116 11.22 10.21 -14.87
C ASP A 116 10.96 9.38 -13.59
N ALA A 117 10.59 8.10 -13.75
CA ALA A 117 10.31 7.21 -12.63
C ALA A 117 11.59 6.82 -11.88
N PRO A 118 11.51 6.59 -10.55
CA PRO A 118 12.62 6.01 -9.82
C PRO A 118 12.88 4.57 -10.30
N ASP A 119 14.08 4.07 -10.06
CA ASP A 119 14.44 2.69 -10.43
C ASP A 119 13.58 1.65 -9.68
N ILE A 120 13.29 1.95 -8.40
CA ILE A 120 12.50 1.10 -7.50
C ILE A 120 11.37 1.91 -6.91
N PHE A 121 10.16 1.38 -6.88
CA PHE A 121 9.03 2.06 -6.25
C PHE A 121 8.04 1.10 -5.62
N GLN A 122 7.33 1.62 -4.61
CA GLN A 122 6.25 0.93 -3.93
C GLN A 122 5.20 0.43 -4.91
N GLN A 123 4.73 -0.79 -4.68
CA GLN A 123 3.73 -1.44 -5.51
C GLN A 123 2.73 -2.20 -4.63
N TRP A 124 1.47 -2.21 -5.04
CA TRP A 124 0.37 -2.88 -4.33
C TRP A 124 -0.20 -4.08 -5.09
N GLY A 125 0.34 -4.36 -6.29
CA GLY A 125 -0.08 -5.48 -7.13
C GLY A 125 -1.41 -5.25 -7.85
N GLY A 126 -2.08 -6.34 -8.22
CA GLY A 126 -3.42 -6.34 -8.81
C GLY A 126 -3.54 -5.61 -10.16
N GLY A 127 -4.72 -5.11 -10.45
CA GLY A 127 -5.03 -4.42 -11.70
C GLY A 127 -4.27 -3.11 -11.89
N GLU A 128 -3.93 -2.41 -10.80
CA GLU A 128 -3.10 -1.20 -10.87
C GLU A 128 -1.70 -1.52 -11.43
N MET A 129 -1.05 -2.56 -10.90
CA MET A 129 0.24 -3.03 -11.42
C MET A 129 0.10 -3.60 -12.83
N ALA A 130 -0.95 -4.36 -13.10
CA ALA A 130 -1.19 -4.94 -14.43
C ALA A 130 -1.31 -3.86 -15.51
N ALA A 131 -2.01 -2.75 -15.23
CA ALA A 131 -2.11 -1.60 -16.14
C ALA A 131 -0.74 -0.94 -16.39
N GLN A 132 0.10 -0.83 -15.35
CA GLN A 132 1.47 -0.31 -15.50
C GLN A 132 2.35 -1.25 -16.32
N ALA A 133 2.20 -2.57 -16.15
CA ALA A 133 2.91 -3.58 -16.93
C ALA A 133 2.48 -3.56 -18.41
N GLU A 134 1.17 -3.47 -18.70
CA GLU A 134 0.63 -3.34 -20.04
C GLU A 134 1.13 -2.07 -20.74
N ALA A 135 1.23 -0.97 -20.01
CA ALA A 135 1.81 0.28 -20.50
C ALA A 135 3.33 0.20 -20.74
N GLY A 136 3.99 -0.90 -20.36
CA GLY A 136 5.41 -1.14 -20.56
C GLY A 136 6.33 -0.41 -19.57
N TYR A 137 5.83 -0.02 -18.41
CA TYR A 137 6.61 0.70 -17.41
C TYR A 137 7.40 -0.21 -16.46
N LEU A 138 7.08 -1.52 -16.38
CA LEU A 138 7.64 -2.42 -15.39
C LEU A 138 8.63 -3.40 -16.00
N MET A 139 9.70 -3.69 -15.26
CA MET A 139 10.67 -4.73 -15.60
C MET A 139 10.05 -6.12 -15.38
N ASP A 140 10.20 -7.03 -16.36
CA ASP A 140 9.83 -8.43 -16.23
C ASP A 140 10.87 -9.17 -15.38
N LEU A 141 10.49 -9.61 -14.21
CA LEU A 141 11.35 -10.28 -13.23
C LEU A 141 11.30 -11.81 -13.33
N SER A 142 10.45 -12.38 -14.19
CA SER A 142 10.08 -13.80 -14.21
C SER A 142 11.28 -14.74 -14.35
N ASP A 143 12.17 -14.46 -15.30
CA ASP A 143 13.33 -15.32 -15.57
C ASP A 143 14.47 -15.01 -14.60
N THR A 144 14.73 -13.71 -14.35
CA THR A 144 15.84 -13.26 -13.52
C THR A 144 15.68 -13.68 -12.06
N LEU A 145 14.45 -13.66 -11.53
CA LEU A 145 14.15 -13.97 -10.13
C LEU A 145 13.34 -15.26 -9.94
N SER A 146 13.45 -16.21 -10.86
CA SER A 146 12.67 -17.47 -10.84
C SER A 146 12.77 -18.24 -9.52
N ASP A 147 13.96 -18.32 -8.91
CA ASP A 147 14.18 -19.02 -7.64
C ASP A 147 13.54 -18.25 -6.46
N THR A 148 13.66 -16.94 -6.43
CA THR A 148 13.01 -16.06 -5.44
C THR A 148 11.49 -16.17 -5.54
N ILE A 149 10.93 -16.07 -6.75
CA ILE A 149 9.51 -16.24 -7.03
C ILE A 149 9.01 -17.60 -6.56
N SER A 150 9.79 -18.66 -6.82
CA SER A 150 9.46 -20.02 -6.37
C SER A 150 9.45 -20.13 -4.84
N THR A 151 10.35 -19.44 -4.14
CA THR A 151 10.42 -19.42 -2.68
C THR A 151 9.20 -18.72 -2.07
N LEU A 152 8.80 -17.57 -2.62
CA LEU A 152 7.63 -16.81 -2.16
C LEU A 152 6.29 -17.51 -2.49
N GLY A 153 6.28 -18.38 -3.50
CA GLY A 153 5.14 -19.20 -3.87
C GLY A 153 3.89 -18.38 -4.18
N GLY A 154 2.77 -18.70 -3.52
CA GLY A 154 1.47 -18.03 -3.76
C GLY A 154 1.45 -16.54 -3.42
N ALA A 155 2.38 -16.04 -2.61
CA ALA A 155 2.42 -14.64 -2.22
C ALA A 155 2.67 -13.69 -3.41
N VAL A 156 3.32 -14.17 -4.49
CA VAL A 156 3.57 -13.35 -5.68
C VAL A 156 2.35 -13.23 -6.61
N GLY A 157 1.26 -13.98 -6.36
CA GLY A 157 0.08 -13.97 -7.25
C GLY A 157 -0.40 -12.58 -7.65
N PRO A 158 -0.66 -11.65 -6.72
CA PRO A 158 -1.06 -10.27 -7.04
C PRO A 158 -0.02 -9.47 -7.84
N TRP A 159 1.25 -9.89 -7.86
CA TRP A 159 2.35 -9.25 -8.61
C TRP A 159 2.61 -9.90 -9.97
N GLN A 160 1.63 -10.66 -10.48
CA GLN A 160 1.69 -11.30 -11.78
C GLN A 160 0.61 -10.77 -12.72
N ALA A 161 0.99 -10.53 -13.97
CA ALA A 161 0.10 -10.20 -15.07
C ALA A 161 0.57 -10.95 -16.33
N ASP A 162 -0.37 -11.51 -17.09
CA ASP A 162 -0.10 -12.25 -18.34
C ASP A 162 0.97 -13.35 -18.20
N GLY A 163 1.00 -14.00 -17.04
CA GLY A 163 1.95 -15.08 -16.73
C GLY A 163 3.38 -14.63 -16.43
N LYS A 164 3.58 -13.34 -16.22
CA LYS A 164 4.87 -12.71 -15.87
C LYS A 164 4.79 -12.05 -14.50
N THR A 165 5.93 -11.93 -13.84
CA THR A 165 6.08 -11.30 -12.53
C THR A 165 6.72 -9.92 -12.69
N TYR A 166 6.06 -8.88 -12.16
CA TYR A 166 6.47 -7.48 -12.31
C TYR A 166 6.78 -6.77 -10.98
N GLY A 167 6.70 -7.48 -9.88
CA GLY A 167 7.07 -6.98 -8.56
C GLY A 167 7.19 -8.12 -7.56
N LEU A 168 7.75 -7.82 -6.40
CA LEU A 168 7.86 -8.77 -5.29
C LEU A 168 7.24 -8.18 -4.02
N PRO A 169 6.35 -8.92 -3.34
CA PRO A 169 5.80 -8.49 -2.05
C PRO A 169 6.83 -8.64 -0.94
N PHE A 170 6.94 -7.65 -0.07
CA PHE A 170 7.77 -7.75 1.14
C PHE A 170 6.96 -7.99 2.41
N GLN A 171 5.69 -7.65 2.40
CA GLN A 171 4.79 -7.92 3.52
C GLN A 171 3.46 -8.49 3.06
N PHE A 172 2.85 -9.25 3.95
CA PHE A 172 1.47 -9.70 3.85
C PHE A 172 0.63 -8.98 4.89
N ALA A 173 -0.57 -8.56 4.54
CA ALA A 173 -1.47 -7.88 5.45
C ALA A 173 -2.90 -8.38 5.28
N VAL A 174 -3.61 -8.55 6.38
CA VAL A 174 -5.07 -8.72 6.41
C VAL A 174 -5.69 -7.62 7.24
N GLU A 175 -6.88 -7.25 6.88
CA GLU A 175 -7.66 -6.28 7.61
C GLU A 175 -8.47 -6.89 8.73
N GLY A 176 -8.67 -6.07 9.73
CA GLY A 176 -9.55 -6.33 10.85
C GLY A 176 -9.72 -5.08 11.68
N ILE A 177 -10.39 -5.22 12.78
CA ILE A 177 -10.67 -4.10 13.67
C ILE A 177 -9.64 -4.06 14.80
N TRP A 178 -8.80 -3.03 14.75
CA TRP A 178 -7.91 -2.66 15.85
C TRP A 178 -8.71 -1.97 16.94
N TYR A 179 -8.41 -2.23 18.20
CA TYR A 179 -9.12 -1.60 19.32
C TYR A 179 -8.23 -1.38 20.55
N ARG A 180 -8.63 -0.43 21.39
CA ARG A 180 -8.01 -0.15 22.69
C ARG A 180 -8.74 -0.95 23.78
N LYS A 181 -8.04 -1.91 24.39
CA LYS A 181 -8.57 -2.76 25.48
C LYS A 181 -9.07 -1.94 26.65
N SER A 182 -8.32 -0.89 27.03
CA SER A 182 -8.67 0.01 28.14
C SER A 182 -10.00 0.75 27.89
N LEU A 183 -10.29 1.15 26.63
CA LEU A 183 -11.56 1.82 26.27
C LEU A 183 -12.73 0.85 26.22
N PHE A 184 -12.49 -0.39 25.79
CA PHE A 184 -13.49 -1.47 25.86
C PHE A 184 -13.86 -1.77 27.31
N GLU A 185 -12.86 -1.90 28.21
CA GLU A 185 -13.09 -2.10 29.63
C GLU A 185 -13.89 -0.94 30.25
N GLN A 186 -13.52 0.31 29.93
CA GLN A 186 -14.24 1.51 30.38
C GLN A 186 -15.72 1.50 29.93
N ALA A 187 -16.01 1.01 28.74
CA ALA A 187 -17.38 0.87 28.22
C ALA A 187 -18.11 -0.40 28.68
N GLY A 188 -17.45 -1.25 29.47
CA GLY A 188 -18.01 -2.52 29.93
C GLY A 188 -18.12 -3.59 28.84
N ILE A 189 -17.30 -3.50 27.79
CA ILE A 189 -17.19 -4.51 26.75
C ILE A 189 -16.18 -5.56 27.22
N THR A 190 -16.61 -6.81 27.32
CA THR A 190 -15.80 -7.89 27.91
C THR A 190 -15.35 -8.97 26.92
N ALA A 191 -15.79 -8.87 25.68
CA ALA A 191 -15.46 -9.81 24.60
C ALA A 191 -15.39 -9.06 23.25
N GLU A 192 -14.58 -9.56 22.33
CA GLU A 192 -14.53 -9.11 20.95
C GLU A 192 -15.82 -9.51 20.24
N PRO A 193 -16.46 -8.62 19.44
CA PRO A 193 -17.66 -8.94 18.69
C PRO A 193 -17.35 -9.91 17.55
N THR A 194 -18.23 -10.88 17.33
CA THR A 194 -18.12 -11.88 16.25
C THR A 194 -19.18 -11.67 15.15
N THR A 195 -20.16 -10.84 15.44
CA THR A 195 -21.21 -10.46 14.50
C THR A 195 -21.34 -8.94 14.43
N PHE A 196 -21.88 -8.42 13.33
CA PHE A 196 -22.14 -6.99 13.18
C PHE A 196 -23.17 -6.47 14.19
N ASP A 197 -24.13 -7.30 14.59
CA ASP A 197 -25.06 -6.93 15.66
C ASP A 197 -24.35 -6.71 17.00
N GLU A 198 -23.38 -7.56 17.33
CA GLU A 198 -22.55 -7.39 18.53
C GLU A 198 -21.67 -6.14 18.41
N LEU A 199 -21.05 -5.88 17.24
CA LEU A 199 -20.28 -4.65 16.98
C LEU A 199 -21.16 -3.40 17.14
N ASN A 200 -22.38 -3.39 16.60
CA ASN A 200 -23.33 -2.29 16.75
C ASN A 200 -23.71 -2.06 18.23
N ALA A 201 -23.90 -3.15 18.99
CA ALA A 201 -24.15 -3.05 20.43
C ALA A 201 -22.94 -2.46 21.17
N ASP A 202 -21.71 -2.80 20.78
CA ASP A 202 -20.51 -2.26 21.38
C ASP A 202 -20.27 -0.79 20.97
N VAL A 203 -20.57 -0.41 19.74
CA VAL A 203 -20.63 1.00 19.30
C VAL A 203 -21.55 1.80 20.22
N GLN A 204 -22.74 1.27 20.55
CA GLN A 204 -23.67 1.97 21.44
C GLN A 204 -23.13 2.07 22.87
N LYS A 205 -22.51 1.01 23.44
CA LYS A 205 -21.89 1.06 24.77
C LYS A 205 -20.78 2.11 24.85
N LEU A 206 -19.93 2.20 23.81
CA LEU A 206 -18.87 3.22 23.73
C LEU A 206 -19.47 4.63 23.70
N LYS A 207 -20.51 4.87 22.90
CA LYS A 207 -21.23 6.15 22.85
C LYS A 207 -21.83 6.51 24.23
N ASP A 208 -22.45 5.55 24.90
CA ASP A 208 -23.07 5.75 26.22
C ASP A 208 -21.99 6.08 27.28
N ALA A 209 -20.75 5.55 27.11
CA ALA A 209 -19.61 5.89 27.94
C ALA A 209 -18.93 7.21 27.55
N GLY A 210 -19.42 7.91 26.51
CA GLY A 210 -18.82 9.17 26.01
C GLY A 210 -17.54 8.97 25.21
N ILE A 211 -17.29 7.76 24.72
CA ILE A 211 -16.11 7.37 23.94
C ILE A 211 -16.47 7.40 22.45
N THR A 212 -15.60 7.95 21.61
CA THR A 212 -15.71 7.83 20.15
C THR A 212 -15.55 6.36 19.76
N PRO A 213 -16.57 5.72 19.13
CA PRO A 213 -16.47 4.29 18.89
C PRO A 213 -15.41 3.90 17.87
N ILE A 214 -15.46 4.49 16.68
CA ILE A 214 -14.60 4.13 15.55
C ILE A 214 -14.02 5.39 14.94
N ALA A 215 -12.73 5.37 14.60
CA ALA A 215 -12.09 6.37 13.75
C ALA A 215 -12.03 5.87 12.30
N VAL A 216 -12.22 6.76 11.34
CA VAL A 216 -12.03 6.49 9.91
C VAL A 216 -11.46 7.72 9.19
N GLY A 217 -10.48 7.49 8.33
CA GLY A 217 -9.80 8.50 7.53
C GLY A 217 -10.44 8.65 6.14
N ALA A 218 -11.66 9.18 6.04
CA ALA A 218 -12.39 9.22 4.78
C ALA A 218 -11.86 10.27 3.78
N ALA A 219 -10.98 11.18 4.19
CA ALA A 219 -10.31 12.12 3.28
C ALA A 219 -9.42 11.38 2.26
N ASP A 220 -8.79 10.28 2.67
CA ASP A 220 -7.94 9.45 1.82
C ASP A 220 -8.76 8.42 1.02
N LYS A 221 -10.07 8.40 1.16
CA LYS A 221 -11.08 7.55 0.50
C LYS A 221 -10.98 6.06 0.84
N TRP A 222 -9.83 5.43 0.62
CA TRP A 222 -9.65 3.98 0.78
C TRP A 222 -10.03 3.45 2.17
N PRO A 223 -9.77 4.13 3.32
CA PRO A 223 -10.16 3.59 4.62
C PRO A 223 -11.69 3.54 4.81
N ALA A 224 -12.41 4.48 4.20
CA ALA A 224 -13.86 4.45 4.14
C ALA A 224 -14.36 3.33 3.20
N ALA A 225 -13.69 3.17 2.06
CA ALA A 225 -14.05 2.15 1.07
C ALA A 225 -13.85 0.72 1.59
N HIS A 226 -12.86 0.47 2.43
CA HIS A 226 -12.61 -0.83 3.05
C HIS A 226 -13.82 -1.37 3.84
N TRP A 227 -14.66 -0.53 4.42
CA TRP A 227 -15.91 -0.95 5.03
C TRP A 227 -16.84 -1.58 4.00
N TRP A 228 -17.04 -0.92 2.87
CA TRP A 228 -17.87 -1.46 1.79
C TRP A 228 -17.28 -2.73 1.19
N TYR A 229 -15.94 -2.80 1.03
CA TYR A 229 -15.27 -4.00 0.51
C TYR A 229 -15.55 -5.21 1.41
N ASN A 230 -15.45 -5.05 2.72
CA ASN A 230 -15.75 -6.12 3.67
C ASN A 230 -17.24 -6.52 3.61
N PHE A 231 -18.16 -5.56 3.43
CA PHE A 231 -19.58 -5.87 3.19
C PHE A 231 -19.75 -6.62 1.86
N ALA A 232 -19.06 -6.23 0.79
CA ALA A 232 -19.14 -6.90 -0.50
C ALA A 232 -18.61 -8.35 -0.45
N LEU A 233 -17.51 -8.61 0.28
CA LEU A 233 -17.00 -9.97 0.48
C LEU A 233 -18.01 -10.90 1.16
N GLN A 234 -18.86 -10.36 2.02
CA GLN A 234 -19.87 -11.14 2.74
C GLN A 234 -21.22 -11.20 2.01
N ALA A 235 -21.56 -10.15 1.26
CA ALA A 235 -22.79 -10.11 0.46
C ALA A 235 -22.66 -10.98 -0.81
N CYS A 236 -21.53 -10.88 -1.51
CA CYS A 236 -21.31 -11.52 -2.80
C CYS A 236 -20.73 -12.93 -2.65
N SER A 237 -21.06 -13.82 -3.58
CA SER A 237 -20.39 -15.12 -3.65
C SER A 237 -18.90 -14.96 -3.99
N GLN A 238 -18.08 -15.93 -3.57
CA GLN A 238 -16.65 -15.95 -3.93
C GLN A 238 -16.45 -15.92 -5.45
N ASP A 239 -17.31 -16.56 -6.21
CA ASP A 239 -17.22 -16.57 -7.67
C ASP A 239 -17.50 -15.18 -8.26
N THR A 240 -18.48 -14.44 -7.72
CA THR A 240 -18.72 -13.04 -8.11
C THR A 240 -17.52 -12.16 -7.83
N ILE A 241 -16.93 -12.29 -6.64
CA ILE A 241 -15.72 -11.52 -6.25
C ILE A 241 -14.51 -11.87 -7.14
N LYS A 242 -14.26 -13.15 -7.40
CA LYS A 242 -13.16 -13.58 -8.29
C LYS A 242 -13.31 -13.09 -9.74
N ASN A 243 -14.53 -12.83 -10.17
CA ASN A 243 -14.83 -12.37 -11.52
C ASN A 243 -14.91 -10.84 -11.65
N LEU A 244 -14.51 -10.07 -10.64
CA LEU A 244 -14.53 -8.60 -10.67
C LEU A 244 -13.77 -8.01 -11.87
N GLY A 245 -12.68 -8.62 -12.28
CA GLY A 245 -11.92 -8.24 -13.47
C GLY A 245 -12.67 -8.40 -14.80
N SER A 246 -13.85 -9.04 -14.81
CA SER A 246 -14.73 -9.03 -15.99
C SER A 246 -15.57 -7.74 -16.11
N PHE A 247 -15.52 -6.87 -15.10
CA PHE A 247 -16.27 -5.62 -14.98
C PHE A 247 -17.80 -5.80 -15.09
N ASP A 248 -18.32 -6.97 -14.71
CA ASP A 248 -19.76 -7.22 -14.58
C ASP A 248 -20.22 -6.95 -13.13
N PHE A 249 -20.82 -5.80 -12.91
CA PHE A 249 -21.33 -5.35 -11.61
C PHE A 249 -22.86 -5.48 -11.50
N THR A 250 -23.48 -6.34 -12.30
CA THR A 250 -24.95 -6.52 -12.34
C THR A 250 -25.49 -7.40 -11.21
N ASP A 251 -24.62 -8.12 -10.49
CA ASP A 251 -25.05 -8.94 -9.35
C ASP A 251 -25.64 -8.03 -8.24
N PRO A 252 -26.86 -8.33 -7.74
CA PRO A 252 -27.48 -7.53 -6.70
C PRO A 252 -26.72 -7.52 -5.37
N CYS A 253 -25.74 -8.38 -5.18
CA CYS A 253 -24.91 -8.40 -3.98
C CYS A 253 -24.13 -7.08 -3.77
N PHE A 254 -23.77 -6.38 -4.85
CA PHE A 254 -23.10 -5.07 -4.74
C PHE A 254 -24.04 -3.99 -4.18
N LEU A 255 -25.34 -4.07 -4.51
CA LEU A 255 -26.36 -3.22 -3.88
C LEU A 255 -26.52 -3.56 -2.41
N GLN A 256 -26.55 -4.86 -2.06
CA GLN A 256 -26.63 -5.32 -0.67
C GLN A 256 -25.46 -4.79 0.15
N ALA A 257 -24.21 -4.83 -0.37
CA ALA A 257 -23.05 -4.25 0.31
C ALA A 257 -23.22 -2.74 0.59
N GLY A 258 -23.82 -2.02 -0.34
CA GLY A 258 -24.14 -0.61 -0.15
C GLY A 258 -25.24 -0.36 0.87
N ASP A 259 -26.28 -1.20 0.90
CA ASP A 259 -27.37 -1.13 1.87
C ASP A 259 -26.85 -1.47 3.28
N ASP A 260 -25.98 -2.47 3.43
CA ASP A 260 -25.35 -2.84 4.70
C ASP A 260 -24.45 -1.71 5.22
N LEU A 261 -23.67 -1.07 4.35
CA LEU A 261 -22.90 0.12 4.70
C LEU A 261 -23.80 1.25 5.17
N GLN A 262 -24.88 1.55 4.45
CA GLN A 262 -25.82 2.62 4.83
C GLN A 262 -26.45 2.33 6.18
N ALA A 263 -26.88 1.10 6.43
CA ALA A 263 -27.45 0.70 7.72
C ALA A 263 -26.43 0.87 8.86
N PHE A 264 -25.14 0.57 8.61
CA PHE A 264 -24.08 0.81 9.59
C PHE A 264 -23.88 2.30 9.85
N LEU A 265 -23.81 3.13 8.82
CA LEU A 265 -23.67 4.59 8.93
C LEU A 265 -24.81 5.24 9.71
N ASP A 266 -26.04 4.71 9.59
CA ASP A 266 -27.22 5.19 10.33
C ASP A 266 -27.07 5.01 11.86
N THR A 267 -26.20 4.10 12.31
CA THR A 267 -25.82 3.97 13.73
C THR A 267 -24.90 5.09 14.21
N SER A 268 -24.37 5.94 13.31
CA SER A 268 -23.39 6.99 13.58
C SER A 268 -22.16 6.45 14.33
N PRO A 269 -21.43 5.49 13.77
CA PRO A 269 -20.34 4.80 14.46
C PRO A 269 -19.04 5.61 14.52
N PHE A 270 -18.87 6.59 13.62
CA PHE A 270 -17.60 7.28 13.38
C PHE A 270 -17.46 8.59 14.16
N GLN A 271 -16.21 9.06 14.29
CA GLN A 271 -15.89 10.36 14.85
C GLN A 271 -16.54 11.50 14.02
N LYS A 272 -16.62 12.67 14.62
CA LYS A 272 -17.00 13.87 13.87
C LYS A 272 -15.92 14.22 12.85
N ASP A 273 -16.32 14.88 11.78
CA ASP A 273 -15.42 15.38 10.73
C ASP A 273 -14.61 14.29 10.00
N PHE A 274 -15.05 13.02 10.06
CA PHE A 274 -14.37 11.89 9.40
C PHE A 274 -14.13 12.11 7.91
N MET A 275 -14.98 12.87 7.21
CA MET A 275 -14.82 13.21 5.80
C MET A 275 -13.59 14.09 5.50
N SER A 276 -13.03 14.75 6.50
CA SER A 276 -11.81 15.56 6.40
C SER A 276 -10.64 14.96 7.19
N THR A 277 -10.83 13.82 7.82
CA THR A 277 -9.80 13.11 8.57
C THR A 277 -9.00 12.25 7.59
N VAL A 278 -7.65 12.35 7.66
CA VAL A 278 -6.71 11.47 6.94
C VAL A 278 -6.47 10.18 7.73
N ALA A 279 -5.91 9.17 7.07
CA ALA A 279 -5.72 7.85 7.68
C ALA A 279 -4.59 7.81 8.71
N GLN A 280 -3.37 8.22 8.34
CA GLN A 280 -2.16 7.77 9.02
C GLN A 280 -1.25 8.88 9.54
N THR A 281 -1.40 10.12 9.09
CA THR A 281 -0.48 11.22 9.44
C THR A 281 -1.16 12.30 10.28
N GLY A 282 -0.53 12.69 11.38
CA GLY A 282 -1.05 13.68 12.33
C GLY A 282 -1.85 13.06 13.47
N ALA A 283 -1.72 13.64 14.65
CA ALA A 283 -2.39 13.16 15.89
C ALA A 283 -3.93 13.12 15.79
N THR A 284 -4.51 13.79 14.79
CA THR A 284 -5.94 13.80 14.49
C THR A 284 -6.33 12.92 13.31
N SER A 285 -5.39 12.18 12.72
CA SER A 285 -5.68 11.11 11.77
C SER A 285 -6.44 9.97 12.45
N SER A 286 -7.07 9.08 11.69
CA SER A 286 -7.78 7.95 12.31
C SER A 286 -6.84 7.08 13.13
N ALA A 287 -5.65 6.76 12.64
CA ALA A 287 -4.63 6.04 13.38
C ALA A 287 -4.17 6.81 14.62
N GLY A 288 -3.89 8.13 14.50
CA GLY A 288 -3.51 8.96 15.62
C GLY A 288 -4.58 9.06 16.70
N MET A 289 -5.87 9.07 16.33
CA MET A 289 -6.97 9.05 17.30
C MET A 289 -7.00 7.77 18.11
N VAL A 290 -6.79 6.61 17.49
CA VAL A 290 -6.74 5.31 18.20
C VAL A 290 -5.49 5.23 19.06
N ALA A 291 -4.32 5.55 18.50
CA ALA A 291 -3.05 5.52 19.24
C ALA A 291 -3.09 6.40 20.51
N ASN A 292 -3.71 7.59 20.41
CA ASN A 292 -3.84 8.53 21.54
C ASN A 292 -5.08 8.29 22.43
N GLY A 293 -5.87 7.23 22.20
CA GLY A 293 -7.05 6.90 23.00
C GLY A 293 -8.23 7.85 22.81
N ASN A 294 -8.29 8.58 21.69
CA ASN A 294 -9.38 9.47 21.32
C ASN A 294 -10.50 8.76 20.54
N ALA A 295 -10.25 7.55 20.06
CA ALA A 295 -11.23 6.63 19.50
C ALA A 295 -10.93 5.21 19.97
N ALA A 296 -11.95 4.38 20.10
CA ALA A 296 -11.79 3.02 20.61
C ALA A 296 -11.34 2.02 19.55
N MET A 297 -11.75 2.20 18.29
CA MET A 297 -11.53 1.24 17.20
C MET A 297 -11.15 1.91 15.89
N GLU A 298 -10.55 1.11 14.98
CA GLU A 298 -10.32 1.44 13.58
C GLU A 298 -10.32 0.15 12.74
N LEU A 299 -11.00 0.15 11.59
CA LEU A 299 -10.84 -0.90 10.58
C LEU A 299 -9.59 -0.58 9.77
N MET A 300 -8.57 -1.44 9.84
CA MET A 300 -7.30 -1.21 9.17
C MET A 300 -6.48 -2.51 9.06
N GLY A 301 -5.55 -2.52 8.10
CA GLY A 301 -4.66 -3.64 7.90
C GLY A 301 -3.58 -3.78 8.97
N GLN A 302 -2.83 -4.87 8.87
CA GLN A 302 -1.78 -5.22 9.83
C GLN A 302 -0.68 -4.14 9.95
N TRP A 303 -0.40 -3.38 8.87
CA TRP A 303 0.58 -2.28 8.89
C TRP A 303 0.33 -1.24 9.98
N ASN A 304 -0.89 -1.09 10.48
CA ASN A 304 -1.15 -0.15 11.56
C ASN A 304 -0.43 -0.53 12.87
N TYR A 305 0.08 -1.75 13.00
CA TYR A 305 0.93 -2.14 14.12
C TYR A 305 2.13 -1.19 14.28
N PHE A 306 2.84 -0.91 13.20
CA PHE A 306 3.98 0.03 13.25
C PHE A 306 3.57 1.49 13.06
N VAL A 307 2.46 1.78 12.37
CA VAL A 307 1.93 3.14 12.24
C VAL A 307 1.56 3.72 13.60
N TYR A 308 0.91 2.94 14.47
CA TYR A 308 0.53 3.39 15.82
C TYR A 308 1.75 3.76 16.67
N GLN A 309 2.87 3.08 16.52
CA GLN A 309 4.10 3.39 17.26
C GLN A 309 4.64 4.79 16.92
N GLY A 310 4.42 5.27 15.70
CA GLY A 310 4.77 6.63 15.29
C GLY A 310 4.04 7.76 16.04
N PHE A 311 3.03 7.44 16.87
CA PHE A 311 2.30 8.41 17.70
C PHE A 311 2.70 8.39 19.18
N THR A 312 3.66 7.57 19.59
CA THR A 312 4.22 7.57 20.94
C THR A 312 5.35 8.61 21.05
N ASP A 313 6.03 8.66 22.18
CA ASP A 313 7.24 9.50 22.36
C ASP A 313 8.53 8.81 21.86
N GLY A 314 8.38 7.67 21.16
CA GLY A 314 9.48 6.86 20.62
C GLY A 314 10.24 6.05 21.67
N SER A 315 9.88 6.10 22.95
CA SER A 315 10.51 5.26 23.94
C SER A 315 9.97 3.83 23.88
N ASP A 316 10.84 2.83 24.09
CA ASP A 316 10.42 1.42 24.16
C ASP A 316 9.27 1.21 25.15
N ALA A 317 9.27 1.94 26.26
CA ALA A 317 8.24 1.85 27.29
C ALA A 317 6.89 2.38 26.82
N ALA A 318 6.87 3.48 26.06
CA ALA A 318 5.63 4.05 25.51
C ALA A 318 5.08 3.18 24.37
N ASN A 319 5.95 2.71 23.49
CA ASN A 319 5.59 1.76 22.44
C ASN A 319 4.99 0.48 23.04
N GLN A 320 5.67 -0.11 24.02
CA GLN A 320 5.17 -1.32 24.68
C GLN A 320 3.83 -1.09 25.39
N ALA A 321 3.66 0.05 26.08
CA ALA A 321 2.41 0.37 26.76
C ALA A 321 1.24 0.54 25.78
N LEU A 322 1.50 1.11 24.61
CA LEU A 322 0.49 1.20 23.53
C LEU A 322 0.16 -0.18 23.00
N LEU A 323 1.17 -0.99 22.63
CA LEU A 323 0.96 -2.34 22.07
C LEU A 323 0.26 -3.27 23.08
N ASP A 324 0.56 -3.17 24.37
CA ASP A 324 -0.12 -3.94 25.43
C ASP A 324 -1.62 -3.61 25.52
N ASP A 325 -2.00 -2.35 25.25
CA ASP A 325 -3.39 -1.89 25.26
C ASP A 325 -4.12 -2.13 23.91
N LEU A 326 -3.39 -2.40 22.83
CA LEU A 326 -4.01 -2.75 21.56
C LEU A 326 -4.52 -4.18 21.56
N GLY A 327 -5.66 -4.38 20.92
CA GLY A 327 -6.20 -5.65 20.50
C GLY A 327 -6.58 -5.59 19.03
N TRP A 328 -6.87 -6.76 18.47
CA TRP A 328 -7.32 -6.89 17.09
C TRP A 328 -8.31 -8.06 16.97
N PHE A 329 -9.33 -7.92 16.13
CA PHE A 329 -10.23 -9.01 15.75
C PHE A 329 -10.61 -8.93 14.28
N PRO A 330 -10.90 -10.09 13.61
CA PRO A 330 -11.37 -10.09 12.24
C PRO A 330 -12.66 -9.29 12.10
N VAL A 331 -12.94 -8.78 10.89
CA VAL A 331 -14.21 -8.11 10.62
C VAL A 331 -15.39 -9.06 10.95
N PRO A 332 -16.32 -8.64 11.81
CA PRO A 332 -17.41 -9.50 12.23
C PRO A 332 -18.35 -9.91 11.09
N GLY A 333 -19.01 -11.05 11.23
CA GLY A 333 -19.97 -11.54 10.24
C GLY A 333 -21.22 -10.67 10.16
N VAL A 334 -21.62 -10.24 8.94
CA VAL A 334 -22.85 -9.47 8.70
C VAL A 334 -24.06 -10.40 8.65
N GLY A 335 -23.89 -11.57 8.04
CA GLY A 335 -24.98 -12.53 7.82
C GLY A 335 -25.89 -12.17 6.65
N GLY A 336 -26.63 -13.16 6.16
CA GLY A 336 -27.65 -12.96 5.11
C GLY A 336 -27.13 -12.85 3.67
N GLY A 337 -25.82 -12.74 3.46
CA GLY A 337 -25.19 -12.73 2.14
C GLY A 337 -24.84 -14.13 1.62
N GLN A 338 -24.22 -14.18 0.44
CA GLN A 338 -23.75 -15.39 -0.23
C GLN A 338 -22.27 -15.67 0.00
N GLY A 339 -21.55 -14.69 0.55
CA GLY A 339 -20.11 -14.76 0.82
C GLY A 339 -19.80 -15.59 2.07
N ASP A 340 -18.54 -16.00 2.18
CA ASP A 340 -18.06 -16.69 3.36
C ASP A 340 -17.74 -15.65 4.46
N PRO A 341 -18.30 -15.80 5.67
CA PRO A 341 -18.06 -14.84 6.76
C PRO A 341 -16.60 -14.82 7.25
N THR A 342 -15.79 -15.80 6.86
CA THR A 342 -14.36 -15.85 7.16
C THR A 342 -13.49 -15.32 6.04
N ALA A 343 -14.07 -14.92 4.90
CA ALA A 343 -13.31 -14.26 3.84
C ALA A 343 -12.67 -12.97 4.40
N ALA A 344 -11.41 -12.75 4.08
CA ALA A 344 -10.67 -11.60 4.57
C ALA A 344 -10.31 -10.67 3.41
N LEU A 345 -10.35 -9.38 3.69
CA LEU A 345 -9.75 -8.37 2.84
C LEU A 345 -8.27 -8.26 3.21
N GLY A 346 -7.41 -8.20 2.20
CA GLY A 346 -5.98 -8.11 2.46
C GLY A 346 -5.17 -8.11 1.19
N GLY A 347 -3.87 -8.15 1.36
CA GLY A 347 -2.93 -8.14 0.27
C GLY A 347 -1.54 -7.98 0.83
N GLY A 348 -0.71 -7.24 0.15
CA GLY A 348 0.62 -6.94 0.64
C GLY A 348 1.17 -5.72 -0.07
N ASP A 349 2.17 -5.14 0.53
CA ASP A 349 3.01 -4.15 -0.13
C ASP A 349 4.22 -4.84 -0.72
N GLY A 350 4.67 -4.33 -1.83
CA GLY A 350 5.83 -4.84 -2.55
C GLY A 350 6.56 -3.71 -3.25
N PHE A 351 7.51 -4.11 -4.09
CA PHE A 351 8.25 -3.18 -4.93
C PHE A 351 8.31 -3.70 -6.36
N SER A 352 8.34 -2.76 -7.31
CA SER A 352 8.60 -3.03 -8.73
C SER A 352 9.84 -2.28 -9.16
N CYS A 353 10.51 -2.81 -10.21
CA CYS A 353 11.54 -2.11 -10.93
C CYS A 353 10.94 -1.40 -12.16
N TYR A 354 11.37 -0.15 -12.39
CA TYR A 354 11.09 0.54 -13.65
C TYR A 354 11.75 -0.21 -14.81
N VAL A 355 11.12 -0.19 -15.99
CA VAL A 355 11.57 -0.97 -17.15
C VAL A 355 13.00 -0.65 -17.58
N ASP A 356 13.44 0.60 -17.45
CA ASP A 356 14.78 1.06 -17.82
C ASP A 356 15.76 1.07 -16.63
N ALA A 357 15.37 0.56 -15.46
CA ALA A 357 16.25 0.47 -14.30
C ALA A 357 17.44 -0.46 -14.56
N PRO A 358 18.61 -0.20 -13.94
CA PRO A 358 19.73 -1.13 -13.99
C PRO A 358 19.37 -2.53 -13.48
N PRO A 359 20.03 -3.61 -13.96
CA PRO A 359 19.73 -4.98 -13.52
C PRO A 359 19.90 -5.20 -12.02
N GLU A 360 20.74 -4.42 -11.35
CA GLU A 360 20.92 -4.40 -9.90
C GLU A 360 19.61 -4.09 -9.14
N CYS A 361 18.60 -3.50 -9.80
CA CYS A 361 17.27 -3.35 -9.24
C CYS A 361 16.65 -4.70 -8.89
N ALA A 362 16.68 -5.66 -9.80
CA ALA A 362 16.16 -7.01 -9.57
C ALA A 362 16.92 -7.71 -8.42
N ASP A 363 18.25 -7.57 -8.38
CA ASP A 363 19.09 -8.16 -7.33
C ASP A 363 18.74 -7.57 -5.95
N PHE A 364 18.50 -6.25 -5.88
CA PHE A 364 18.08 -5.60 -4.63
C PHE A 364 16.66 -6.01 -4.21
N LEU A 365 15.72 -6.19 -5.13
CA LEU A 365 14.40 -6.73 -4.80
C LEU A 365 14.49 -8.16 -4.23
N ALA A 366 15.35 -9.02 -4.80
CA ALA A 366 15.59 -10.35 -4.25
C ALA A 366 16.20 -10.29 -2.83
N TYR A 367 17.08 -9.32 -2.57
CA TYR A 367 17.64 -9.09 -1.25
C TYR A 367 16.57 -8.66 -0.23
N ILE A 368 15.67 -7.73 -0.59
CA ILE A 368 14.57 -7.28 0.28
C ILE A 368 13.70 -8.45 0.76
N VAL A 369 13.49 -9.47 -0.08
CA VAL A 369 12.66 -10.64 0.27
C VAL A 369 13.48 -11.86 0.70
N SER A 370 14.78 -11.70 0.94
CA SER A 370 15.64 -12.76 1.47
C SER A 370 15.27 -13.17 2.90
N ASP A 371 15.70 -14.35 3.32
CA ASP A 371 15.40 -14.88 4.66
C ASP A 371 15.80 -13.93 5.78
N ASP A 372 17.02 -13.37 5.71
CA ASP A 372 17.57 -12.51 6.77
C ASP A 372 16.85 -11.15 6.83
N VAL A 373 16.59 -10.51 5.68
CA VAL A 373 15.86 -9.23 5.63
C VAL A 373 14.41 -9.43 6.07
N GLN A 374 13.76 -10.49 5.64
CA GLN A 374 12.37 -10.75 6.02
C GLN A 374 12.22 -11.12 7.51
N ARG A 375 13.21 -11.81 8.10
CA ARG A 375 13.28 -12.03 9.56
C ARG A 375 13.46 -10.72 10.31
N GLY A 376 14.42 -9.90 9.88
CA GLY A 376 14.63 -8.59 10.48
C GLY A 376 13.40 -7.68 10.37
N PHE A 377 12.65 -7.76 9.28
CA PHE A 377 11.38 -7.04 9.10
C PHE A 377 10.34 -7.47 10.16
N ALA A 378 10.17 -8.77 10.36
CA ALA A 378 9.24 -9.28 11.37
C ALA A 378 9.68 -8.90 12.81
N GLU A 379 10.98 -8.98 13.12
CA GLU A 379 11.52 -8.76 14.45
C GLU A 379 11.62 -7.26 14.82
N THR A 380 11.95 -6.40 13.84
CA THR A 380 12.20 -4.97 14.09
C THR A 380 10.94 -4.12 13.86
N VAL A 381 10.24 -4.36 12.74
CA VAL A 381 9.07 -3.58 12.35
C VAL A 381 7.78 -4.17 12.89
N GLY A 382 7.77 -5.48 13.14
CA GLY A 382 6.56 -6.22 13.51
C GLY A 382 5.66 -6.49 12.31
N GLY A 383 6.20 -6.46 11.09
CA GLY A 383 5.47 -6.81 9.88
C GLY A 383 5.26 -8.32 9.71
N LEU A 384 4.34 -8.71 8.85
CA LEU A 384 4.16 -10.10 8.45
C LEU A 384 4.96 -10.37 7.17
N PRO A 385 6.04 -11.16 7.24
CA PRO A 385 6.89 -11.42 6.09
C PRO A 385 6.18 -12.27 5.05
N THR A 386 6.49 -12.06 3.77
CA THR A 386 5.99 -12.90 2.68
C THR A 386 6.87 -14.13 2.42
N ASN A 387 8.14 -14.06 2.83
CA ASN A 387 9.02 -15.20 2.75
C ASN A 387 8.66 -16.24 3.83
N PRO A 388 8.24 -17.47 3.45
CA PRO A 388 7.80 -18.48 4.40
C PRO A 388 8.91 -18.93 5.37
N ASN A 389 10.18 -18.77 4.99
CA ASN A 389 11.32 -19.10 5.85
C ASN A 389 11.49 -18.11 7.02
N ALA A 390 10.83 -16.95 6.97
CA ALA A 390 10.84 -15.95 8.02
C ALA A 390 9.59 -15.98 8.92
N ALA A 391 8.62 -16.85 8.65
CA ALA A 391 7.33 -16.88 9.36
C ALA A 391 7.47 -17.13 10.88
N ASP A 392 8.48 -17.88 11.30
CA ASP A 392 8.76 -18.16 12.73
C ASP A 392 9.36 -16.98 13.49
N ALA A 393 9.77 -15.91 12.80
CA ALA A 393 10.23 -14.66 13.40
C ALA A 393 9.09 -13.76 13.91
N VAL A 394 7.84 -14.04 13.54
CA VAL A 394 6.65 -13.30 14.03
C VAL A 394 6.39 -13.69 15.48
N ALA A 395 6.91 -12.91 16.43
CA ALA A 395 6.84 -13.19 17.86
C ALA A 395 5.67 -12.50 18.57
N ASP A 396 5.21 -11.36 18.07
CA ASP A 396 4.14 -10.58 18.70
C ASP A 396 2.79 -11.32 18.67
N PRO A 397 2.06 -11.42 19.81
CA PRO A 397 0.81 -12.17 19.88
C PRO A 397 -0.32 -11.62 18.98
N ILE A 398 -0.37 -10.29 18.75
CA ILE A 398 -1.39 -9.70 17.85
C ILE A 398 -1.07 -10.09 16.41
N ASN A 399 0.18 -9.98 16.00
CA ASN A 399 0.62 -10.36 14.66
C ASN A 399 0.46 -11.87 14.40
N GLN A 400 0.71 -12.71 15.42
CA GLN A 400 0.40 -14.14 15.36
C GLN A 400 -1.11 -14.38 15.17
N LYS A 401 -1.97 -13.63 15.89
CA LYS A 401 -3.42 -13.71 15.75
C LYS A 401 -3.88 -13.31 14.35
N ILE A 402 -3.30 -12.25 13.80
CA ILE A 402 -3.58 -11.78 12.42
C ILE A 402 -3.16 -12.84 11.40
N ALA A 403 -1.94 -13.37 11.50
CA ALA A 403 -1.45 -14.44 10.64
C ALA A 403 -2.33 -15.70 10.73
N GLN A 404 -2.80 -16.06 11.92
CA GLN A 404 -3.73 -17.17 12.11
C GLN A 404 -5.10 -16.89 11.48
N ALA A 405 -5.63 -15.66 11.59
CA ALA A 405 -6.88 -15.28 10.95
C ALA A 405 -6.77 -15.37 9.41
N ALA A 406 -5.67 -14.90 8.85
CA ALA A 406 -5.37 -15.03 7.43
C ALA A 406 -5.33 -16.49 6.97
N SER A 407 -4.67 -17.35 7.76
CA SER A 407 -4.57 -18.79 7.48
C SER A 407 -5.92 -19.52 7.57
N ASN A 408 -6.83 -19.03 8.41
CA ASN A 408 -8.16 -19.60 8.62
C ASN A 408 -9.21 -19.02 7.65
N ALA A 409 -8.88 -17.94 6.95
CA ALA A 409 -9.79 -17.32 5.98
C ALA A 409 -10.13 -18.31 4.85
N ALA A 410 -11.39 -18.31 4.40
CA ALA A 410 -11.81 -19.09 3.25
C ALA A 410 -11.01 -18.68 2.00
N TYR A 411 -10.71 -17.40 1.89
CA TYR A 411 -9.79 -16.79 0.93
C TYR A 411 -9.42 -15.38 1.41
N VAL A 412 -8.32 -14.86 0.90
CA VAL A 412 -7.94 -13.44 1.06
C VAL A 412 -8.15 -12.75 -0.28
N GLN A 413 -8.94 -11.69 -0.29
CA GLN A 413 -9.23 -10.85 -1.45
C GLN A 413 -8.35 -9.60 -1.40
N LEU A 414 -7.69 -9.28 -2.52
CA LEU A 414 -6.97 -8.02 -2.67
C LEU A 414 -7.95 -6.84 -2.53
N TRP A 415 -7.47 -5.68 -2.08
CA TRP A 415 -8.27 -4.46 -2.01
C TRP A 415 -8.92 -4.17 -3.36
N LEU A 416 -10.24 -3.93 -3.35
CA LEU A 416 -11.00 -3.93 -4.59
C LEU A 416 -10.63 -2.75 -5.51
N ASP A 417 -10.20 -1.62 -4.97
CA ASP A 417 -9.70 -0.50 -5.78
C ASP A 417 -8.38 -0.83 -6.49
N THR A 418 -7.49 -1.56 -5.81
CA THR A 418 -6.23 -2.02 -6.37
C THR A 418 -6.45 -3.14 -7.40
N ASP A 419 -7.35 -4.08 -7.09
CA ASP A 419 -7.67 -5.23 -7.96
C ASP A 419 -8.37 -4.79 -9.25
N LEU A 420 -9.27 -3.82 -9.17
CA LEU A 420 -10.01 -3.25 -10.31
C LEU A 420 -9.20 -2.25 -11.15
N GLY A 421 -8.02 -1.86 -10.67
CA GLY A 421 -7.19 -0.86 -11.34
C GLY A 421 -7.62 0.60 -11.07
N PRO A 422 -6.80 1.56 -11.52
CA PRO A 422 -6.90 2.95 -11.07
C PRO A 422 -8.21 3.65 -11.50
N ASN A 423 -8.78 3.29 -12.65
CA ASN A 423 -9.97 3.93 -13.18
C ASN A 423 -11.24 3.42 -12.48
N VAL A 424 -11.49 2.11 -12.55
CA VAL A 424 -12.69 1.49 -11.95
C VAL A 424 -12.61 1.51 -10.43
N GLY A 425 -11.43 1.20 -9.85
CA GLY A 425 -11.20 1.26 -8.41
C GLY A 425 -11.33 2.68 -7.84
N GLY A 426 -10.85 3.69 -8.57
CA GLY A 426 -11.05 5.09 -8.21
C GLY A 426 -12.53 5.49 -8.19
N ALA A 427 -13.29 5.07 -9.22
CA ALA A 427 -14.73 5.31 -9.32
C ALA A 427 -15.52 4.60 -8.21
N LEU A 428 -15.11 3.38 -7.82
CA LEU A 428 -15.64 2.65 -6.69
C LEU A 428 -15.46 3.45 -5.40
N ASN A 429 -14.24 3.89 -5.10
CA ASN A 429 -13.93 4.67 -3.90
C ASN A 429 -14.73 5.99 -3.85
N ASP A 430 -14.84 6.69 -4.96
CA ASP A 430 -15.63 7.93 -5.05
C ASP A 430 -17.12 7.70 -4.76
N GLY A 431 -17.68 6.61 -5.29
CA GLY A 431 -19.06 6.22 -5.04
C GLY A 431 -19.32 5.89 -3.56
N ILE A 432 -18.42 5.15 -2.94
CA ILE A 432 -18.51 4.78 -1.51
C ILE A 432 -18.39 6.02 -0.62
N VAL A 433 -17.40 6.87 -0.86
CA VAL A 433 -17.22 8.11 -0.09
C VAL A 433 -18.41 9.05 -0.23
N ALA A 434 -19.09 9.05 -1.39
CA ALA A 434 -20.34 9.79 -1.54
C ALA A 434 -21.46 9.25 -0.61
N ILE A 435 -21.52 7.93 -0.36
CA ILE A 435 -22.44 7.35 0.65
C ILE A 435 -22.06 7.87 2.04
N PHE A 436 -20.78 7.83 2.43
CA PHE A 436 -20.31 8.37 3.71
C PHE A 436 -20.66 9.85 3.89
N GLY A 437 -20.58 10.63 2.83
CA GLY A 437 -20.96 12.05 2.80
C GLY A 437 -22.47 12.32 2.74
N GLY A 438 -23.32 11.29 2.69
CA GLY A 438 -24.78 11.41 2.61
C GLY A 438 -25.28 11.95 1.26
N THR A 439 -24.47 11.90 0.21
CA THR A 439 -24.82 12.36 -1.15
C THR A 439 -24.89 11.22 -2.16
N GLY A 440 -24.34 10.05 -1.83
CA GLY A 440 -24.36 8.85 -2.66
C GLY A 440 -25.46 7.87 -2.31
N THR A 441 -25.60 6.85 -3.13
CA THR A 441 -26.54 5.72 -2.94
C THR A 441 -25.84 4.42 -3.30
N PRO A 442 -26.30 3.25 -2.80
CA PRO A 442 -25.80 1.94 -3.24
C PRO A 442 -25.80 1.77 -4.76
N GLN A 443 -26.87 2.19 -5.45
CA GLN A 443 -26.94 2.15 -6.91
C GLN A 443 -25.89 3.08 -7.55
N GLY A 444 -25.61 4.23 -6.95
CA GLY A 444 -24.60 5.17 -7.46
C GLY A 444 -23.19 4.59 -7.46
N VAL A 445 -22.84 3.71 -6.50
CA VAL A 445 -21.57 2.97 -6.51
C VAL A 445 -21.48 2.06 -7.72
N VAL A 446 -22.50 1.26 -7.98
CA VAL A 446 -22.57 0.35 -9.13
C VAL A 446 -22.55 1.11 -10.46
N ASP A 447 -23.28 2.22 -10.55
CA ASP A 447 -23.33 3.07 -11.75
C ASP A 447 -21.95 3.69 -12.04
N ASN A 448 -21.23 4.15 -11.02
CA ASN A 448 -19.88 4.70 -11.15
C ASN A 448 -18.89 3.65 -11.67
N MET A 449 -18.86 2.46 -11.06
CA MET A 449 -18.00 1.36 -11.52
C MET A 449 -18.29 0.99 -12.98
N THR A 450 -19.59 0.83 -13.31
CA THR A 450 -20.03 0.46 -14.67
C THR A 450 -19.65 1.53 -15.70
N ALA A 451 -19.78 2.80 -15.35
CA ALA A 451 -19.40 3.90 -16.24
C ALA A 451 -17.89 3.98 -16.45
N ALA A 452 -17.10 3.75 -15.41
CA ALA A 452 -15.63 3.70 -15.52
C ALA A 452 -15.18 2.51 -16.36
N ALA A 453 -15.71 1.32 -16.12
CA ALA A 453 -15.40 0.10 -16.89
C ALA A 453 -15.72 0.23 -18.39
N ALA A 454 -16.68 1.06 -18.78
CA ALA A 454 -16.99 1.30 -20.20
C ALA A 454 -15.89 2.12 -20.92
N THR A 455 -14.90 2.63 -20.21
CA THR A 455 -13.79 3.44 -20.74
C THR A 455 -12.43 2.75 -20.62
N GLU A 456 -12.38 1.52 -20.07
CA GLU A 456 -11.21 0.62 -20.11
C GLU A 456 -11.11 -0.03 -21.51
#